data_53893f04cf0acfc401e72f5318f4fb1e
#
_entry.id   53893f04cf0acfc401e72f5318f4fb1e
#
_cell.length_a   1.000
_cell.length_b   1.000
_cell.length_c   1.000
_cell.angle_alpha   90.00
_cell.angle_beta   90.00
_cell.angle_gamma   90.00
#
_symmetry.space_group_name_H-M   'P 1'
#
loop_
_entity.id
_entity.type
_entity.pdbx_description
1 polymer ?
#
loop_
_entity_poly.entity_id
_entity_poly.type
_entity_poly.pdbx_seq_one_letter_code
_entity_poly.pdbx_strand_id
1 'polypeptide(L)'
;DVLYLSMKNDVSFLVGGTMNLYEHQSTFNPNMPLRGVFYFGRLYQGYVAKNDLDIYGEKRLRLPIPKYIVFYNGTKDEPDSMELKLSDCFEATDDEKSCLECTAIMLNINYGHNQELMHQCRRLEEYAIFVRCVREYMQLEDTMEDAVSKAMDACIRQNVLTDFLKKHRAEVLEMILTTYNKKLHEKTLRREGRDAINQLNALLLKEQRYEELERSTKDPEYQEKLLKEYGIE
;
A
#
# COMPACT_ATOMS: atom_id res chain seq x y z
N ASP A 1 26.31 5.76 -9.27
CA ASP A 1 25.19 5.97 -10.20
C ASP A 1 23.91 5.45 -9.54
N VAL A 2 22.94 6.34 -9.34
CA VAL A 2 21.62 6.00 -8.80
C VAL A 2 20.68 5.76 -9.97
N LEU A 3 20.15 4.54 -10.08
CA LEU A 3 19.17 4.20 -11.10
C LEU A 3 17.77 4.35 -10.50
N TYR A 4 17.04 5.40 -10.90
CA TYR A 4 15.64 5.55 -10.55
C TYR A 4 14.77 4.83 -11.58
N LEU A 5 14.11 3.77 -11.15
CA LEU A 5 13.04 3.11 -11.90
C LEU A 5 11.74 3.45 -11.19
N SER A 6 11.05 4.49 -11.66
CA SER A 6 9.76 4.86 -11.10
C SER A 6 8.69 3.89 -11.57
N MET A 7 8.23 3.04 -10.68
CA MET A 7 6.93 2.39 -10.80
C MET A 7 5.94 3.23 -9.99
N LYS A 8 4.69 3.31 -10.45
CA LYS A 8 3.67 4.12 -9.78
C LYS A 8 3.58 3.74 -8.30
N ASN A 9 4.07 4.56 -7.40
CA ASN A 9 4.13 4.50 -5.94
C ASN A 9 5.36 3.85 -5.29
N ASP A 10 6.33 3.32 -6.05
CA ASP A 10 7.49 2.62 -5.49
C ASP A 10 8.78 3.36 -5.83
N VAL A 11 9.71 3.38 -4.90
CA VAL A 11 11.06 3.91 -5.10
C VAL A 11 12.04 2.76 -5.13
N SER A 12 12.77 2.62 -6.24
CA SER A 12 13.85 1.65 -6.34
C SER A 12 15.15 2.31 -6.78
N PHE A 13 16.27 1.86 -6.20
CA PHE A 13 17.60 2.39 -6.53
C PHE A 13 18.70 1.37 -6.27
N LEU A 14 19.80 1.55 -6.99
CA LEU A 14 20.99 0.73 -6.87
C LEU A 14 22.08 1.50 -6.14
N VAL A 15 22.51 1.01 -4.98
CA VAL A 15 23.59 1.61 -4.18
C VAL A 15 24.48 0.52 -3.59
N GLY A 16 25.80 0.65 -3.74
CA GLY A 16 26.77 -0.22 -3.08
C GLY A 16 26.60 -1.71 -3.39
N GLY A 17 26.13 -2.07 -4.61
CA GLY A 17 25.88 -3.46 -4.99
C GLY A 17 24.58 -4.04 -4.46
N THR A 18 23.71 -3.23 -3.88
CA THR A 18 22.36 -3.63 -3.45
C THR A 18 21.29 -2.97 -4.31
N MET A 19 20.26 -3.76 -4.67
CA MET A 19 19.06 -3.30 -5.35
C MET A 19 17.97 -3.11 -4.30
N ASN A 20 17.69 -1.85 -3.97
CA ASN A 20 16.76 -1.49 -2.91
C ASN A 20 15.40 -1.18 -3.51
N LEU A 21 14.36 -1.78 -2.95
CA LEU A 21 12.96 -1.51 -3.25
C LEU A 21 12.29 -1.01 -1.97
N TYR A 22 11.73 0.19 -2.03
CA TYR A 22 10.96 0.80 -0.95
C TYR A 22 9.53 1.01 -1.40
N GLU A 23 8.59 0.57 -0.59
CA GLU A 23 7.17 0.85 -0.75
C GLU A 23 6.61 1.52 0.49
N HIS A 24 5.60 2.34 0.29
CA HIS A 24 4.86 3.00 1.36
C HIS A 24 3.43 2.48 1.41
N GLN A 25 2.96 2.09 2.60
CA GLN A 25 1.62 1.53 2.80
C GLN A 25 0.86 2.23 3.92
N SER A 26 -0.34 2.70 3.61
CA SER A 26 -1.30 3.21 4.59
C SER A 26 -2.34 2.16 5.03
N THR A 27 -2.24 0.94 4.50
CA THR A 27 -3.08 -0.21 4.88
C THR A 27 -2.19 -1.44 4.87
N PHE A 28 -2.26 -2.24 5.92
CA PHE A 28 -1.50 -3.49 6.00
C PHE A 28 -1.89 -4.43 4.86
N ASN A 29 -0.89 -4.95 4.14
CA ASN A 29 -1.06 -5.92 3.08
C ASN A 29 -0.05 -7.06 3.22
N PRO A 30 -0.50 -8.27 3.60
CA PRO A 30 0.40 -9.43 3.77
C PRO A 30 1.00 -9.94 2.45
N ASN A 31 0.42 -9.56 1.29
CA ASN A 31 0.86 -10.03 -0.02
C ASN A 31 2.03 -9.22 -0.62
N MET A 32 2.71 -8.39 0.19
CA MET A 32 3.87 -7.62 -0.26
C MET A 32 4.98 -8.50 -0.84
N PRO A 33 5.32 -9.66 -0.29
CA PRO A 33 6.34 -10.52 -0.88
C PRO A 33 6.04 -10.94 -2.32
N LEU A 34 4.80 -11.27 -2.64
CA LEU A 34 4.39 -11.60 -4.01
C LEU A 34 4.56 -10.40 -4.96
N ARG A 35 4.20 -9.19 -4.52
CA ARG A 35 4.45 -7.96 -5.28
C ARG A 35 5.95 -7.74 -5.49
N GLY A 36 6.77 -8.03 -4.46
CA GLY A 36 8.22 -7.97 -4.52
C GLY A 36 8.82 -8.85 -5.63
N VAL A 37 8.32 -10.07 -5.80
CA VAL A 37 8.74 -10.96 -6.90
C VAL A 37 8.52 -10.29 -8.26
N PHE A 38 7.35 -9.69 -8.49
CA PHE A 38 7.07 -9.02 -9.76
C PHE A 38 7.95 -7.78 -9.97
N TYR A 39 8.19 -6.99 -8.92
CA TYR A 39 9.04 -5.82 -9.00
C TYR A 39 10.50 -6.18 -9.23
N PHE A 40 11.07 -7.11 -8.47
CA PHE A 40 12.44 -7.55 -8.65
C PHE A 40 12.64 -8.23 -10.02
N GLY A 41 11.65 -8.98 -10.51
CA GLY A 41 11.71 -9.53 -11.85
C GLY A 41 11.94 -8.45 -12.91
N ARG A 42 11.16 -7.36 -12.87
CA ARG A 42 11.32 -6.21 -13.77
C ARG A 42 12.62 -5.45 -13.55
N LEU A 43 13.02 -5.24 -12.29
CA LEU A 43 14.26 -4.55 -11.95
C LEU A 43 15.48 -5.31 -12.46
N TYR A 44 15.52 -6.63 -12.29
CA TYR A 44 16.61 -7.46 -12.82
C TYR A 44 16.60 -7.55 -14.34
N GLN A 45 15.44 -7.62 -14.99
CA GLN A 45 15.35 -7.53 -16.46
C GLN A 45 15.96 -6.22 -16.96
N GLY A 46 15.60 -5.08 -16.35
CA GLY A 46 16.19 -3.79 -16.69
C GLY A 46 17.68 -3.71 -16.42
N TYR A 47 18.14 -4.28 -15.29
CA TYR A 47 19.55 -4.34 -14.93
C TYR A 47 20.38 -5.16 -15.95
N VAL A 48 19.88 -6.34 -16.31
CA VAL A 48 20.51 -7.23 -17.31
C VAL A 48 20.62 -6.51 -18.65
N ALA A 49 19.54 -5.92 -19.14
CA ALA A 49 19.51 -5.22 -20.41
C ALA A 49 20.44 -4.00 -20.43
N LYS A 50 20.45 -3.19 -19.34
CA LYS A 50 21.30 -1.99 -19.25
C LYS A 50 22.80 -2.29 -19.22
N ASN A 51 23.18 -3.45 -18.68
CA ASN A 51 24.58 -3.84 -18.53
C ASN A 51 25.02 -4.87 -19.58
N ASP A 52 24.22 -5.10 -20.62
CA ASP A 52 24.48 -6.06 -21.70
C ASP A 52 24.90 -7.46 -21.18
N LEU A 53 24.21 -7.93 -20.11
CA LEU A 53 24.52 -9.21 -19.50
C LEU A 53 23.84 -10.36 -20.26
N ASP A 54 24.63 -11.39 -20.62
CA ASP A 54 24.13 -12.58 -21.28
C ASP A 54 23.67 -13.64 -20.27
N ILE A 55 22.36 -13.78 -20.11
CA ILE A 55 21.73 -14.78 -19.20
C ILE A 55 21.77 -16.22 -19.75
N TYR A 56 22.09 -16.37 -21.02
CA TYR A 56 22.20 -17.68 -21.70
C TYR A 56 23.65 -18.16 -21.80
N GLY A 57 24.60 -17.31 -21.41
CA GLY A 57 26.03 -17.67 -21.45
C GLY A 57 26.41 -18.57 -20.28
N GLU A 58 27.57 -19.26 -20.45
CA GLU A 58 28.09 -20.21 -19.45
C GLU A 58 28.60 -19.52 -18.15
N LYS A 59 28.87 -18.22 -18.19
CA LYS A 59 29.41 -17.48 -17.04
C LYS A 59 28.30 -17.10 -16.05
N ARG A 60 28.51 -17.44 -14.77
CA ARG A 60 27.64 -16.99 -13.70
C ARG A 60 27.64 -15.46 -13.61
N LEU A 61 26.48 -14.85 -13.76
CA LEU A 61 26.31 -13.42 -13.59
C LEU A 61 26.39 -13.02 -12.11
N ARG A 62 26.91 -11.83 -11.87
CA ARG A 62 26.86 -11.18 -10.54
C ARG A 62 25.79 -10.13 -10.56
N LEU A 63 24.77 -10.34 -9.74
CA LEU A 63 23.62 -9.44 -9.62
C LEU A 63 23.66 -8.68 -8.28
N PRO A 64 23.11 -7.46 -8.22
CA PRO A 64 22.97 -6.75 -6.96
C PRO A 64 22.05 -7.51 -6.01
N ILE A 65 22.34 -7.42 -4.70
CA ILE A 65 21.56 -8.09 -3.68
C ILE A 65 20.21 -7.35 -3.51
N PRO A 66 19.06 -8.04 -3.61
CA PRO A 66 17.76 -7.40 -3.43
C PRO A 66 17.51 -7.09 -1.95
N LYS A 67 16.98 -5.89 -1.66
CA LYS A 67 16.46 -5.49 -0.35
C LYS A 67 15.08 -4.90 -0.51
N TYR A 68 14.13 -5.42 0.25
CA TYR A 68 12.74 -5.00 0.19
C TYR A 68 12.28 -4.46 1.54
N ILE A 69 11.98 -3.17 1.58
CA ILE A 69 11.49 -2.48 2.78
C ILE A 69 10.12 -1.89 2.48
N VAL A 70 9.19 -2.11 3.41
CA VAL A 70 7.83 -1.57 3.36
C VAL A 70 7.65 -0.61 4.52
N PHE A 71 7.47 0.67 4.25
CA PHE A 71 7.14 1.66 5.27
C PHE A 71 5.63 1.68 5.50
N TYR A 72 5.22 1.31 6.69
CA TYR A 72 3.82 1.30 7.11
C TYR A 72 3.49 2.52 7.96
N ASN A 73 2.47 3.26 7.55
CA ASN A 73 1.91 4.37 8.32
C ASN A 73 0.38 4.30 8.43
N GLY A 74 -0.20 3.10 8.40
CA GLY A 74 -1.63 2.91 8.56
C GLY A 74 -2.14 3.27 9.95
N THR A 75 -3.47 3.16 10.13
CA THR A 75 -4.13 3.44 11.41
C THR A 75 -4.31 2.22 12.30
N LYS A 76 -4.06 1.03 11.76
CA LYS A 76 -4.11 -0.22 12.51
C LYS A 76 -2.83 -0.33 13.33
N ASP A 77 -2.94 -0.78 14.57
CA ASP A 77 -1.78 -1.00 15.43
C ASP A 77 -1.02 -2.24 14.94
N GLU A 78 0.17 -1.99 14.41
CA GLU A 78 1.07 -3.02 13.88
C GLU A 78 2.44 -2.88 14.59
N PRO A 79 3.19 -3.97 14.78
CA PRO A 79 4.48 -3.95 15.48
C PRO A 79 5.49 -3.03 14.77
N ASP A 80 6.54 -2.66 15.49
CA ASP A 80 7.61 -1.80 14.97
C ASP A 80 8.25 -2.37 13.70
N SER A 81 8.46 -3.69 13.66
CA SER A 81 9.01 -4.39 12.52
C SER A 81 8.37 -5.76 12.35
N MET A 82 8.16 -6.17 11.13
CA MET A 82 7.61 -7.48 10.76
C MET A 82 8.27 -8.01 9.49
N GLU A 83 8.65 -9.28 9.49
CA GLU A 83 9.01 -9.99 8.26
C GLU A 83 7.75 -10.55 7.60
N LEU A 84 7.57 -10.24 6.33
CA LEU A 84 6.55 -10.82 5.48
C LEU A 84 7.24 -11.74 4.49
N LYS A 85 6.82 -13.00 4.40
CA LYS A 85 7.46 -14.03 3.58
C LYS A 85 6.52 -14.52 2.47
N LEU A 86 7.08 -14.77 1.30
CA LEU A 86 6.31 -15.34 0.20
C LEU A 86 5.84 -16.76 0.52
N SER A 87 6.64 -17.52 1.28
CA SER A 87 6.28 -18.86 1.75
C SER A 87 4.98 -18.91 2.55
N ASP A 88 4.62 -17.81 3.23
CA ASP A 88 3.36 -17.72 3.98
C ASP A 88 2.12 -17.65 3.06
N CYS A 89 2.32 -17.41 1.76
CA CYS A 89 1.26 -17.35 0.75
C CYS A 89 1.03 -18.69 0.04
N PHE A 90 1.89 -19.68 0.22
CA PHE A 90 1.75 -20.95 -0.47
C PHE A 90 0.77 -21.88 0.26
N GLU A 91 -0.03 -22.59 -0.51
CA GLU A 91 -0.81 -23.71 -0.02
C GLU A 91 0.16 -24.86 0.26
N ALA A 92 0.68 -24.91 1.50
CA ALA A 92 1.72 -25.87 1.86
C ALA A 92 1.18 -27.30 1.90
N THR A 93 1.89 -28.20 1.22
CA THR A 93 1.87 -29.63 1.54
C THR A 93 3.10 -29.90 2.41
N ASP A 94 2.95 -30.67 3.50
CA ASP A 94 3.92 -30.81 4.60
C ASP A 94 5.37 -31.19 4.20
N ASP A 95 5.61 -31.64 2.96
CA ASP A 95 6.89 -32.15 2.49
C ASP A 95 7.54 -31.36 1.35
N GLU A 96 6.89 -30.33 0.78
CA GLU A 96 7.45 -29.61 -0.37
C GLU A 96 8.15 -28.31 0.00
N LYS A 97 9.40 -28.16 -0.40
CA LYS A 97 10.16 -26.91 -0.26
C LYS A 97 9.97 -26.03 -1.49
N SER A 98 9.54 -24.81 -1.29
CA SER A 98 9.50 -23.82 -2.37
C SER A 98 10.90 -23.52 -2.90
N CYS A 99 11.03 -23.43 -4.23
CA CYS A 99 12.25 -22.95 -4.89
C CYS A 99 12.35 -21.42 -4.95
N LEU A 100 11.27 -20.71 -4.58
CA LEU A 100 11.20 -19.26 -4.63
C LEU A 100 10.82 -18.71 -3.25
N GLU A 101 11.60 -17.75 -2.77
CA GLU A 101 11.33 -16.98 -1.56
C GLU A 101 11.56 -15.49 -1.84
N CYS A 102 10.71 -14.66 -1.27
CA CYS A 102 10.86 -13.21 -1.22
C CYS A 102 10.44 -12.73 0.16
N THR A 103 11.34 -12.04 0.84
CA THR A 103 11.08 -11.48 2.16
C THR A 103 11.01 -9.97 2.09
N ALA A 104 9.91 -9.38 2.55
CA ALA A 104 9.77 -7.96 2.76
C ALA A 104 9.88 -7.63 4.26
N ILE A 105 10.65 -6.61 4.60
CA ILE A 105 10.71 -6.08 5.97
C ILE A 105 9.76 -4.90 6.06
N MET A 106 8.66 -5.07 6.78
CA MET A 106 7.76 -3.97 7.10
C MET A 106 8.28 -3.22 8.33
N LEU A 107 8.35 -1.91 8.23
CA LEU A 107 8.73 -1.00 9.32
C LEU A 107 7.57 -0.05 9.59
N ASN A 108 7.06 -0.06 10.82
CA ASN A 108 6.03 0.88 11.25
C ASN A 108 6.65 2.25 11.48
N ILE A 109 6.31 3.21 10.61
CA ILE A 109 6.81 4.58 10.66
C ILE A 109 5.81 5.56 11.26
N ASN A 110 4.81 5.08 12.01
CA ASN A 110 3.95 5.97 12.79
C ASN A 110 4.74 6.61 13.94
N TYR A 111 4.29 7.76 14.37
CA TYR A 111 4.88 8.45 15.52
C TYR A 111 4.83 7.56 16.78
N GLY A 112 5.97 7.44 17.46
CA GLY A 112 6.15 6.57 18.63
C GLY A 112 6.72 5.19 18.33
N HIS A 113 6.74 4.77 17.04
CA HIS A 113 7.32 3.51 16.60
C HIS A 113 8.77 3.68 16.08
N ASN A 114 9.55 2.58 16.05
CA ASN A 114 10.90 2.53 15.49
C ASN A 114 11.79 3.72 15.89
N GLN A 115 11.80 4.08 17.15
CA GLN A 115 12.46 5.29 17.66
C GLN A 115 13.94 5.39 17.25
N GLU A 116 14.66 4.27 17.24
CA GLU A 116 16.07 4.26 16.81
C GLU A 116 16.21 4.66 15.34
N LEU A 117 15.36 4.12 14.45
CA LEU A 117 15.32 4.51 13.04
C LEU A 117 14.95 5.98 12.89
N MET A 118 13.97 6.46 13.65
CA MET A 118 13.51 7.84 13.60
C MET A 118 14.62 8.80 14.02
N HIS A 119 15.36 8.51 15.10
CA HIS A 119 16.50 9.33 15.53
C HIS A 119 17.64 9.37 14.51
N GLN A 120 17.86 8.28 13.76
CA GLN A 120 18.86 8.25 12.69
C GLN A 120 18.40 8.96 11.42
N CYS A 121 17.09 9.11 11.20
CA CYS A 121 16.53 9.73 10.02
C CYS A 121 15.52 10.84 10.37
N ARG A 122 16.04 12.03 10.69
CA ARG A 122 15.25 13.19 11.09
C ARG A 122 14.08 13.49 10.12
N ARG A 123 14.27 13.32 8.81
CA ARG A 123 13.19 13.56 7.83
C ARG A 123 12.04 12.57 7.96
N LEU A 124 12.34 11.33 8.32
CA LEU A 124 11.31 10.31 8.55
C LEU A 124 10.54 10.60 9.84
N GLU A 125 11.25 11.01 10.91
CA GLU A 125 10.65 11.44 12.17
C GLU A 125 9.72 12.66 11.97
N GLU A 126 10.21 13.70 11.27
CA GLU A 126 9.42 14.88 10.93
C GLU A 126 8.17 14.52 10.10
N TYR A 127 8.28 13.55 9.18
CA TYR A 127 7.15 13.02 8.42
C TYR A 127 6.13 12.30 9.32
N ALA A 128 6.59 11.45 10.24
CA ALA A 128 5.72 10.78 11.21
C ALA A 128 4.94 11.77 12.09
N ILE A 129 5.62 12.84 12.55
CA ILE A 129 4.99 13.94 13.30
C ILE A 129 3.93 14.64 12.45
N PHE A 130 4.24 14.96 11.20
CA PHE A 130 3.29 15.61 10.29
C PHE A 130 2.04 14.76 10.05
N VAL A 131 2.21 13.46 9.77
CA VAL A 131 1.08 12.53 9.58
C VAL A 131 0.21 12.45 10.84
N ARG A 132 0.82 12.41 12.03
CA ARG A 132 0.09 12.46 13.29
C ARG A 132 -0.70 13.76 13.42
N CYS A 133 -0.08 14.92 13.20
CA CYS A 133 -0.75 16.22 13.26
C CYS A 133 -1.96 16.28 12.31
N VAL A 134 -1.81 15.81 11.07
CA VAL A 134 -2.94 15.76 10.13
C VAL A 134 -4.09 14.93 10.68
N ARG A 135 -3.81 13.74 11.25
CA ARG A 135 -4.84 12.87 11.84
C ARG A 135 -5.54 13.49 13.05
N GLU A 136 -4.80 14.18 13.89
CA GLU A 136 -5.34 14.90 15.06
C GLU A 136 -6.29 16.02 14.61
N TYR A 137 -5.87 16.86 13.65
CA TYR A 137 -6.72 17.93 13.13
C TYR A 137 -7.92 17.42 12.35
N MET A 138 -7.82 16.26 11.66
CA MET A 138 -8.98 15.63 11.02
C MET A 138 -10.13 15.26 11.99
N GLN A 139 -9.83 15.13 13.28
CA GLN A 139 -10.85 14.87 14.31
C GLN A 139 -11.47 16.16 14.87
N LEU A 140 -10.85 17.31 14.62
CA LEU A 140 -11.22 18.61 15.18
C LEU A 140 -11.85 19.54 14.16
N GLU A 141 -11.61 19.33 12.88
CA GLU A 141 -12.01 20.23 11.81
C GLU A 141 -13.11 19.60 10.95
N ASP A 142 -14.01 20.46 10.46
CA ASP A 142 -15.14 20.03 9.63
C ASP A 142 -14.71 19.62 8.21
N THR A 143 -13.61 20.18 7.71
CA THR A 143 -13.10 19.88 6.38
C THR A 143 -11.68 19.33 6.41
N MET A 144 -11.38 18.44 5.44
CA MET A 144 -10.03 17.92 5.25
C MET A 144 -9.04 19.02 4.88
N GLU A 145 -9.47 20.01 4.12
CA GLU A 145 -8.63 21.13 3.70
C GLU A 145 -8.17 21.97 4.90
N ASP A 146 -9.09 22.30 5.81
CA ASP A 146 -8.78 23.02 7.04
C ASP A 146 -7.87 22.19 7.95
N ALA A 147 -8.15 20.90 8.11
CA ALA A 147 -7.35 19.99 8.91
C ALA A 147 -5.89 19.95 8.42
N VAL A 148 -5.68 19.74 7.12
CA VAL A 148 -4.33 19.68 6.53
C VAL A 148 -3.64 21.04 6.63
N SER A 149 -4.35 22.13 6.36
CA SER A 149 -3.80 23.49 6.42
C SER A 149 -3.33 23.83 7.84
N LYS A 150 -4.14 23.55 8.86
CA LYS A 150 -3.81 23.78 10.27
C LYS A 150 -2.69 22.87 10.76
N ALA A 151 -2.67 21.61 10.31
CA ALA A 151 -1.56 20.69 10.61
C ALA A 151 -0.24 21.19 10.05
N MET A 152 -0.23 21.68 8.80
CA MET A 152 0.97 22.29 8.20
C MET A 152 1.44 23.50 9.02
N ASP A 153 0.53 24.40 9.41
CA ASP A 153 0.88 25.59 10.21
C ASP A 153 1.42 25.20 11.60
N ALA A 154 0.85 24.17 12.23
CA ALA A 154 1.33 23.66 13.51
C ALA A 154 2.74 23.07 13.38
N CYS A 155 2.98 22.27 12.34
CA CYS A 155 4.31 21.68 12.06
C CYS A 155 5.35 22.76 11.76
N ILE A 156 5.01 23.77 10.97
CA ILE A 156 5.92 24.91 10.69
C ILE A 156 6.28 25.64 11.99
N ARG A 157 5.31 25.90 12.88
CA ARG A 157 5.58 26.53 14.20
C ARG A 157 6.49 25.70 15.09
N GLN A 158 6.42 24.38 14.98
CA GLN A 158 7.26 23.42 15.73
C GLN A 158 8.59 23.11 15.04
N ASN A 159 8.91 23.78 13.95
CA ASN A 159 10.11 23.55 13.13
C ASN A 159 10.20 22.10 12.57
N VAL A 160 9.05 21.52 12.22
CA VAL A 160 8.88 20.20 11.59
C VAL A 160 8.63 20.39 10.10
N LEU A 161 9.46 19.80 9.24
CA LEU A 161 9.40 19.92 7.77
C LEU A 161 9.24 21.35 7.25
N THR A 162 9.72 22.36 8.00
CA THR A 162 9.38 23.78 7.80
C THR A 162 9.66 24.26 6.38
N ASP A 163 10.89 24.02 5.88
CA ASP A 163 11.28 24.48 4.53
C ASP A 163 10.50 23.79 3.43
N PHE A 164 10.23 22.48 3.63
CA PHE A 164 9.46 21.68 2.70
C PHE A 164 7.99 22.14 2.64
N LEU A 165 7.34 22.26 3.81
CA LEU A 165 5.94 22.65 3.90
C LEU A 165 5.69 24.10 3.43
N LYS A 166 6.63 25.02 3.68
CA LYS A 166 6.54 26.40 3.15
C LYS A 166 6.65 26.42 1.64
N LYS A 167 7.58 25.65 1.07
CA LYS A 167 7.85 25.63 -0.35
C LYS A 167 6.79 24.90 -1.17
N HIS A 168 6.24 23.79 -0.63
CA HIS A 168 5.36 22.87 -1.34
C HIS A 168 3.95 22.80 -0.75
N ARG A 169 3.49 23.86 -0.08
CA ARG A 169 2.21 23.88 0.64
C ARG A 169 1.02 23.45 -0.23
N ALA A 170 0.90 24.04 -1.43
CA ALA A 170 -0.21 23.74 -2.34
C ALA A 170 -0.14 22.30 -2.85
N GLU A 171 1.03 21.82 -3.23
CA GLU A 171 1.25 20.45 -3.72
C GLU A 171 0.93 19.40 -2.65
N VAL A 172 1.35 19.64 -1.40
CA VAL A 172 1.06 18.75 -0.27
C VAL A 172 -0.45 18.70 0.01
N LEU A 173 -1.12 19.85 0.01
CA LEU A 173 -2.56 19.94 0.20
C LEU A 173 -3.31 19.17 -0.90
N GLU A 174 -3.00 19.45 -2.17
CA GLU A 174 -3.60 18.77 -3.32
C GLU A 174 -3.39 17.26 -3.29
N MET A 175 -2.17 16.80 -2.99
CA MET A 175 -1.82 15.39 -2.90
C MET A 175 -2.64 14.68 -1.82
N ILE A 176 -2.76 15.27 -0.62
CA ILE A 176 -3.51 14.68 0.49
C ILE A 176 -5.01 14.65 0.17
N LEU A 177 -5.57 15.75 -0.34
CA LEU A 177 -6.97 15.84 -0.73
C LEU A 177 -7.33 14.83 -1.83
N THR A 178 -6.49 14.70 -2.84
CA THR A 178 -6.68 13.71 -3.92
C THR A 178 -6.67 12.28 -3.38
N THR A 179 -5.73 11.96 -2.50
CA THR A 179 -5.62 10.63 -1.88
C THR A 179 -6.82 10.34 -0.98
N TYR A 180 -7.28 11.33 -0.21
CA TYR A 180 -8.45 11.22 0.64
C TYR A 180 -9.73 11.01 -0.16
N ASN A 181 -9.96 11.82 -1.19
CA ASN A 181 -11.12 11.73 -2.07
C ASN A 181 -11.20 10.36 -2.76
N LYS A 182 -10.06 9.84 -3.23
CA LYS A 182 -9.98 8.49 -3.80
C LYS A 182 -10.40 7.42 -2.79
N LYS A 183 -9.89 7.47 -1.55
CA LYS A 183 -10.27 6.53 -0.49
C LYS A 183 -11.74 6.64 -0.09
N LEU A 184 -12.27 7.86 -0.05
CA LEU A 184 -13.68 8.11 0.22
C LEU A 184 -14.56 7.52 -0.88
N HIS A 185 -14.20 7.74 -2.14
CA HIS A 185 -14.89 7.17 -3.29
C HIS A 185 -14.88 5.63 -3.26
N GLU A 186 -13.72 5.00 -3.03
CA GLU A 186 -13.62 3.55 -2.88
C GLU A 186 -14.50 3.00 -1.74
N LYS A 187 -14.55 3.72 -0.61
CA LYS A 187 -15.42 3.36 0.53
C LYS A 187 -16.90 3.48 0.16
N THR A 188 -17.27 4.51 -0.60
CA THR A 188 -18.63 4.72 -1.09
C THR A 188 -19.04 3.59 -2.03
N LEU A 189 -18.22 3.26 -3.04
CA LEU A 189 -18.48 2.16 -3.96
C LEU A 189 -18.66 0.81 -3.23
N ARG A 190 -17.81 0.53 -2.22
CA ARG A 190 -17.96 -0.71 -1.42
C ARG A 190 -19.25 -0.73 -0.61
N ARG A 191 -19.70 0.43 -0.10
CA ARG A 191 -20.97 0.54 0.63
C ARG A 191 -22.15 0.35 -0.32
N GLU A 192 -22.15 1.01 -1.45
CA GLU A 192 -23.18 0.90 -2.48
C GLU A 192 -23.32 -0.55 -2.99
N GLY A 193 -22.20 -1.22 -3.32
CA GLY A 193 -22.22 -2.63 -3.71
C GLY A 193 -22.77 -3.55 -2.63
N ARG A 194 -22.43 -3.32 -1.35
CA ARG A 194 -23.00 -4.09 -0.24
C ARG A 194 -24.50 -3.81 -0.05
N ASP A 195 -24.91 -2.55 -0.19
CA ASP A 195 -26.32 -2.16 -0.03
C ASP A 195 -27.16 -2.76 -1.18
N ALA A 196 -26.64 -2.78 -2.42
CA ALA A 196 -27.24 -3.45 -3.56
C ALA A 196 -27.44 -4.97 -3.32
N ILE A 197 -26.41 -5.66 -2.83
CA ILE A 197 -26.50 -7.09 -2.49
C ILE A 197 -27.52 -7.34 -1.38
N ASN A 198 -27.54 -6.51 -0.34
CA ASN A 198 -28.52 -6.62 0.75
C ASN A 198 -29.94 -6.40 0.25
N GLN A 199 -30.17 -5.45 -0.66
CA GLN A 199 -31.45 -5.18 -1.29
C GLN A 199 -31.91 -6.38 -2.14
N LEU A 200 -31.03 -6.95 -2.95
CA LEU A 200 -31.31 -8.16 -3.72
C LEU A 200 -31.72 -9.33 -2.79
N ASN A 201 -30.92 -9.57 -1.77
CA ASN A 201 -31.21 -10.66 -0.79
C ASN A 201 -32.56 -10.46 -0.10
N ALA A 202 -32.91 -9.24 0.28
CA ALA A 202 -34.21 -8.94 0.89
C ALA A 202 -35.38 -9.20 -0.07
N LEU A 203 -35.22 -8.86 -1.37
CA LEU A 203 -36.25 -9.13 -2.39
C LEU A 203 -36.41 -10.63 -2.63
N LEU A 204 -35.32 -11.37 -2.82
CA LEU A 204 -35.35 -12.84 -3.00
C LEU A 204 -35.99 -13.57 -1.81
N LEU A 205 -35.69 -13.12 -0.57
CA LEU A 205 -36.33 -13.64 0.64
C LEU A 205 -37.83 -13.35 0.66
N LYS A 206 -38.24 -12.14 0.32
CA LYS A 206 -39.65 -11.73 0.27
C LYS A 206 -40.44 -12.54 -0.75
N GLU A 207 -39.82 -12.87 -1.88
CA GLU A 207 -40.42 -13.65 -2.98
C GLU A 207 -40.26 -15.16 -2.77
N GLN A 208 -39.63 -15.58 -1.66
CA GLN A 208 -39.38 -17.01 -1.32
C GLN A 208 -38.53 -17.74 -2.36
N ARG A 209 -37.66 -16.99 -3.10
CA ARG A 209 -36.72 -17.51 -4.11
C ARG A 209 -35.43 -18.04 -3.46
N TYR A 210 -35.54 -18.98 -2.54
CA TYR A 210 -34.42 -19.42 -1.70
C TYR A 210 -33.28 -20.09 -2.48
N GLU A 211 -33.62 -20.90 -3.51
CA GLU A 211 -32.59 -21.53 -4.36
C GLU A 211 -31.75 -20.52 -5.13
N GLU A 212 -32.39 -19.46 -5.60
CA GLU A 212 -31.71 -18.38 -6.32
C GLU A 212 -30.87 -17.50 -5.37
N LEU A 213 -31.37 -17.29 -4.14
CA LEU A 213 -30.61 -16.64 -3.09
C LEU A 213 -29.34 -17.44 -2.78
N GLU A 214 -29.47 -18.75 -2.55
CA GLU A 214 -28.32 -19.61 -2.29
C GLU A 214 -27.32 -19.61 -3.46
N ARG A 215 -27.82 -19.71 -4.69
CA ARG A 215 -26.98 -19.68 -5.88
C ARG A 215 -26.26 -18.33 -6.04
N SER A 216 -26.94 -17.21 -5.82
CA SER A 216 -26.34 -15.89 -5.94
C SER A 216 -25.18 -15.64 -4.98
N THR A 217 -25.18 -16.29 -3.81
CA THR A 217 -24.06 -16.18 -2.85
C THR A 217 -22.81 -16.96 -3.28
N LYS A 218 -22.93 -17.91 -4.20
CA LYS A 218 -21.85 -18.79 -4.67
C LYS A 218 -21.39 -18.49 -6.10
N ASP A 219 -22.24 -17.83 -6.89
CA ASP A 219 -22.06 -17.56 -8.31
C ASP A 219 -22.17 -16.03 -8.58
N PRO A 220 -21.03 -15.31 -8.64
CA PRO A 220 -21.01 -13.87 -8.85
C PRO A 220 -21.65 -13.43 -10.18
N GLU A 221 -21.52 -14.22 -11.25
CA GLU A 221 -22.11 -13.91 -12.55
C GLU A 221 -23.66 -14.02 -12.48
N TYR A 222 -24.13 -15.02 -11.77
CA TYR A 222 -25.55 -15.16 -11.51
C TYR A 222 -26.10 -14.05 -10.61
N GLN A 223 -25.37 -13.65 -9.60
CA GLN A 223 -25.72 -12.51 -8.74
C GLN A 223 -25.85 -11.22 -9.56
N GLU A 224 -24.88 -10.94 -10.45
CA GLU A 224 -24.93 -9.78 -11.33
C GLU A 224 -26.14 -9.80 -12.28
N LYS A 225 -26.47 -10.98 -12.78
CA LYS A 225 -27.69 -11.17 -13.60
C LYS A 225 -28.96 -10.82 -12.83
N LEU A 226 -29.07 -11.25 -11.58
CA LEU A 226 -30.22 -10.95 -10.73
C LEU A 226 -30.31 -9.46 -10.37
N LEU A 227 -29.16 -8.83 -10.06
CA LEU A 227 -29.11 -7.37 -9.83
C LEU A 227 -29.69 -6.60 -11.02
N LYS A 228 -29.32 -6.97 -12.25
CA LYS A 228 -29.87 -6.40 -13.47
C LYS A 228 -31.37 -6.70 -13.65
N GLU A 229 -31.81 -7.92 -13.35
CA GLU A 229 -33.22 -8.34 -13.41
C GLU A 229 -34.11 -7.48 -12.50
N TYR A 230 -33.62 -7.18 -11.29
CA TYR A 230 -34.32 -6.34 -10.31
C TYR A 230 -34.08 -4.84 -10.48
N GLY A 231 -33.24 -4.42 -11.43
CA GLY A 231 -32.90 -3.00 -11.66
C GLY A 231 -32.18 -2.36 -10.48
N ILE A 232 -31.37 -3.15 -9.76
CA ILE A 232 -30.52 -2.70 -8.66
C ILE A 232 -29.14 -2.38 -9.26
N GLU A 233 -28.76 -1.09 -9.27
CA GLU A 233 -27.45 -0.60 -9.73
C GLU A 233 -26.49 -0.40 -8.57
#